data_ac5b2be39019017a151f3f1dbad63b40
#
_entry.id   ac5b2be39019017a151f3f1dbad63b40
#
_cell.length_a   1.000
_cell.length_b   1.000
_cell.length_c   1.000
_cell.angle_alpha   90.00
_cell.angle_beta   90.00
_cell.angle_gamma   90.00
#
_symmetry.space_group_name_H-M   'P 1'
#
loop_
_entity.id
_entity.type
_entity.pdbx_description
1 polymer ?
#
loop_
_entity_poly.entity_id
_entity_poly.type
_entity_poly.pdbx_seq_one_letter_code
_entity_poly.pdbx_strand_id
1 'polypeptide(L)'
;MNTPSQSPPLRGQVALITGGGRGIGAATAEALARKGARVIVASRTQTELTATVARIQADGLDAAALTLDVADEAAVDAAFAKIAVEFGRLDMLVNNAAMLLSGPFADMPMVDWDRLLAVNLRGAVLCARQAFRLMRERGGTIVNVSSLGGVPGTEKFPGYAAYTVSKFALTGLTEALAAEGREYRIRVNAVAPGAVDTTMLRQAAPHLRTRTGPADVAKVIAFLCDPAESGCMTGATLAINSNL
;
A
#
# COMPACT_ATOMS: atom_id res chain seq x y z
N MET A 1 -30.60 24.05 12.60
CA MET A 1 -30.65 23.43 11.28
C MET A 1 -29.76 22.19 11.35
N ASN A 2 -30.33 21.00 11.42
CA ASN A 2 -29.56 19.75 11.42
C ASN A 2 -29.03 19.53 10.00
N THR A 3 -27.73 19.69 9.80
CA THR A 3 -27.06 19.23 8.58
C THR A 3 -27.31 17.73 8.48
N PRO A 4 -27.81 17.19 7.36
CA PRO A 4 -27.97 15.75 7.21
C PRO A 4 -26.60 15.10 7.38
N SER A 5 -26.50 14.14 8.30
CA SER A 5 -25.31 13.33 8.50
C SER A 5 -24.99 12.62 7.17
N GLN A 6 -24.04 13.16 6.43
CA GLN A 6 -23.56 12.50 5.21
C GLN A 6 -22.97 11.16 5.62
N SER A 7 -23.44 10.10 4.98
CA SER A 7 -22.86 8.76 5.17
C SER A 7 -21.37 8.79 4.90
N PRO A 8 -20.54 8.05 5.64
CA PRO A 8 -19.11 8.00 5.41
C PRO A 8 -18.80 7.69 3.93
N PRO A 9 -17.83 8.39 3.28
CA PRO A 9 -17.63 8.38 1.83
C PRO A 9 -17.28 7.00 1.26
N LEU A 10 -16.66 6.12 2.06
CA LEU A 10 -16.25 4.77 1.64
C LEU A 10 -17.14 3.66 2.22
N ARG A 11 -18.34 4.02 2.70
CA ARG A 11 -19.25 3.06 3.31
C ARG A 11 -19.62 1.94 2.33
N GLY A 12 -19.50 0.68 2.81
CA GLY A 12 -19.79 -0.53 2.02
C GLY A 12 -18.70 -0.91 1.02
N GLN A 13 -17.58 -0.19 0.97
CA GLN A 13 -16.41 -0.54 0.17
C GLN A 13 -15.44 -1.42 0.97
N VAL A 14 -14.71 -2.28 0.27
CA VAL A 14 -13.73 -3.22 0.82
C VAL A 14 -12.32 -2.80 0.39
N ALA A 15 -11.42 -2.64 1.34
CA ALA A 15 -10.02 -2.28 1.11
C ALA A 15 -9.07 -3.39 1.60
N LEU A 16 -8.15 -3.84 0.75
CA LEU A 16 -7.03 -4.71 1.12
C LEU A 16 -5.76 -3.89 1.24
N ILE A 17 -5.09 -3.98 2.40
CA ILE A 17 -3.82 -3.29 2.67
C ILE A 17 -2.74 -4.33 2.95
N THR A 18 -1.79 -4.51 2.01
CA THR A 18 -0.62 -5.38 2.23
C THR A 18 0.41 -4.70 3.12
N GLY A 19 1.08 -5.45 3.98
CA GLY A 19 1.94 -4.88 5.02
C GLY A 19 1.15 -4.09 6.07
N GLY A 20 -0.14 -4.44 6.29
CA GLY A 20 -1.09 -3.71 7.12
C GLY A 20 -0.91 -3.89 8.63
N GLY A 21 0.05 -4.70 9.09
CA GLY A 21 0.24 -4.97 10.53
C GLY A 21 0.94 -3.84 11.30
N ARG A 22 1.65 -2.92 10.63
CA ARG A 22 2.38 -1.83 11.28
C ARG A 22 2.65 -0.65 10.35
N GLY A 23 3.20 0.43 10.88
CA GLY A 23 3.70 1.59 10.14
C GLY A 23 2.64 2.21 9.22
N ILE A 24 3.03 2.54 7.98
CA ILE A 24 2.16 3.19 7.00
C ILE A 24 0.92 2.33 6.71
N GLY A 25 1.09 1.00 6.58
CA GLY A 25 -0.03 0.10 6.28
C GLY A 25 -1.11 0.09 7.37
N ALA A 26 -0.70 0.00 8.64
CA ALA A 26 -1.64 0.05 9.77
C ALA A 26 -2.35 1.40 9.86
N ALA A 27 -1.61 2.51 9.73
CA ALA A 27 -2.19 3.86 9.72
C ALA A 27 -3.15 4.07 8.55
N THR A 28 -2.85 3.50 7.38
CA THR A 28 -3.73 3.53 6.20
C THR A 28 -5.03 2.76 6.46
N ALA A 29 -4.93 1.57 7.07
CA ALA A 29 -6.12 0.79 7.43
C ALA A 29 -7.03 1.57 8.39
N GLU A 30 -6.48 2.20 9.42
CA GLU A 30 -7.23 3.06 10.35
C GLU A 30 -7.88 4.25 9.62
N ALA A 31 -7.15 4.92 8.72
CA ALA A 31 -7.69 6.07 7.97
C ALA A 31 -8.85 5.68 7.04
N LEU A 32 -8.73 4.55 6.32
CA LEU A 32 -9.80 4.05 5.44
C LEU A 32 -11.01 3.55 6.23
N ALA A 33 -10.78 2.87 7.36
CA ALA A 33 -11.86 2.43 8.24
C ALA A 33 -12.65 3.62 8.80
N ARG A 34 -12.00 4.72 9.21
CA ARG A 34 -12.67 5.95 9.65
C ARG A 34 -13.48 6.62 8.54
N LYS A 35 -13.12 6.42 7.27
CA LYS A 35 -13.93 6.84 6.11
C LYS A 35 -15.08 5.86 5.79
N GLY A 36 -15.25 4.78 6.57
CA GLY A 36 -16.35 3.82 6.47
C GLY A 36 -16.07 2.58 5.64
N ALA A 37 -14.84 2.38 5.18
CA ALA A 37 -14.47 1.15 4.48
C ALA A 37 -14.35 -0.03 5.46
N ARG A 38 -14.73 -1.22 5.02
CA ARG A 38 -14.29 -2.47 5.63
C ARG A 38 -12.84 -2.74 5.20
N VAL A 39 -11.92 -2.84 6.16
CA VAL A 39 -10.50 -2.99 5.85
C VAL A 39 -10.01 -4.41 6.13
N ILE A 40 -9.20 -4.95 5.23
CA ILE A 40 -8.51 -6.22 5.37
C ILE A 40 -7.02 -5.91 5.45
N VAL A 41 -6.41 -6.13 6.60
CA VAL A 41 -4.97 -5.96 6.79
C VAL A 41 -4.25 -7.28 6.56
N ALA A 42 -3.28 -7.28 5.65
CA ALA A 42 -2.54 -8.47 5.28
C ALA A 42 -1.04 -8.33 5.56
N SER A 43 -0.43 -9.30 6.23
CA SER A 43 1.03 -9.42 6.41
C SER A 43 1.40 -10.84 6.87
N ARG A 44 2.69 -11.12 7.00
CA ARG A 44 3.16 -12.43 7.48
C ARG A 44 3.04 -12.60 9.00
N THR A 45 2.96 -11.50 9.75
CA THR A 45 3.05 -11.52 11.23
C THR A 45 1.66 -11.41 11.83
N GLN A 46 1.09 -12.54 12.24
CA GLN A 46 -0.26 -12.61 12.80
C GLN A 46 -0.45 -11.73 14.04
N THR A 47 0.53 -11.62 14.93
CA THR A 47 0.44 -10.79 16.13
C THR A 47 0.31 -9.31 15.81
N GLU A 48 1.04 -8.79 14.81
CA GLU A 48 0.91 -7.40 14.35
C GLU A 48 -0.46 -7.14 13.71
N LEU A 49 -0.97 -8.10 12.93
CA LEU A 49 -2.30 -8.01 12.32
C LEU A 49 -3.39 -7.96 13.39
N THR A 50 -3.34 -8.87 14.36
CA THR A 50 -4.30 -8.93 15.47
C THR A 50 -4.32 -7.61 16.26
N ALA A 51 -3.15 -7.04 16.54
CA ALA A 51 -3.05 -5.76 17.23
C ALA A 51 -3.66 -4.61 16.42
N THR A 52 -3.43 -4.58 15.10
CA THR A 52 -4.01 -3.54 14.22
C THR A 52 -5.53 -3.67 14.13
N VAL A 53 -6.04 -4.90 13.93
CA VAL A 53 -7.49 -5.16 13.88
C VAL A 53 -8.15 -4.77 15.19
N ALA A 54 -7.58 -5.16 16.33
CA ALA A 54 -8.12 -4.83 17.65
C ALA A 54 -8.25 -3.31 17.87
N ARG A 55 -7.24 -2.52 17.44
CA ARG A 55 -7.32 -1.04 17.53
C ARG A 55 -8.45 -0.47 16.69
N ILE A 56 -8.60 -0.95 15.45
CA ILE A 56 -9.67 -0.47 14.55
C ILE A 56 -11.05 -0.85 15.10
N GLN A 57 -11.20 -2.07 15.59
CA GLN A 57 -12.46 -2.57 16.14
C GLN A 57 -12.82 -1.89 17.48
N ALA A 58 -11.84 -1.48 18.28
CA ALA A 58 -12.08 -0.72 19.51
C ALA A 58 -12.75 0.65 19.23
N ASP A 59 -12.53 1.23 18.06
CA ASP A 59 -13.21 2.44 17.59
C ASP A 59 -14.61 2.13 16.95
N GLY A 60 -15.10 0.87 17.02
CA GLY A 60 -16.36 0.43 16.42
C GLY A 60 -16.31 0.30 14.89
N LEU A 61 -15.11 0.23 14.30
CA LEU A 61 -14.90 0.16 12.85
C LEU A 61 -14.65 -1.28 12.39
N ASP A 62 -14.86 -1.55 11.10
CA ASP A 62 -14.82 -2.91 10.54
C ASP A 62 -13.43 -3.25 9.98
N ALA A 63 -12.79 -4.26 10.55
CA ALA A 63 -11.47 -4.72 10.15
C ALA A 63 -11.34 -6.25 10.28
N ALA A 64 -10.61 -6.85 9.33
CA ALA A 64 -10.25 -8.26 9.32
C ALA A 64 -8.74 -8.45 9.11
N ALA A 65 -8.19 -9.55 9.65
CA ALA A 65 -6.81 -9.95 9.48
C ALA A 65 -6.68 -11.06 8.43
N LEU A 66 -5.64 -10.99 7.62
CA LEU A 66 -5.30 -12.01 6.63
C LEU A 66 -3.78 -12.28 6.65
N THR A 67 -3.37 -13.46 7.09
CA THR A 67 -1.95 -13.85 7.02
C THR A 67 -1.58 -14.10 5.56
N LEU A 68 -0.58 -13.36 5.04
CA LEU A 68 -0.18 -13.40 3.63
C LEU A 68 1.29 -13.06 3.47
N ASP A 69 2.03 -13.92 2.78
CA ASP A 69 3.29 -13.54 2.13
C ASP A 69 3.00 -13.17 0.67
N VAL A 70 3.19 -11.90 0.33
CA VAL A 70 2.93 -11.38 -1.03
C VAL A 70 3.91 -11.94 -2.07
N ALA A 71 5.05 -12.51 -1.66
CA ALA A 71 6.00 -13.15 -2.56
C ALA A 71 5.57 -14.56 -3.00
N ASP A 72 4.64 -15.19 -2.28
CA ASP A 72 4.06 -16.49 -2.60
C ASP A 72 2.80 -16.34 -3.46
N GLU A 73 2.88 -16.74 -4.73
CA GLU A 73 1.79 -16.63 -5.70
C GLU A 73 0.57 -17.46 -5.30
N ALA A 74 0.77 -18.67 -4.81
CA ALA A 74 -0.34 -19.53 -4.39
C ALA A 74 -1.06 -18.96 -3.16
N ALA A 75 -0.30 -18.39 -2.22
CA ALA A 75 -0.88 -17.70 -1.07
C ALA A 75 -1.66 -16.45 -1.48
N VAL A 76 -1.17 -15.68 -2.46
CA VAL A 76 -1.90 -14.52 -3.00
C VAL A 76 -3.20 -14.97 -3.68
N ASP A 77 -3.15 -16.00 -4.54
CA ASP A 77 -4.33 -16.52 -5.22
C ASP A 77 -5.40 -16.99 -4.21
N ALA A 78 -4.99 -17.74 -3.19
CA ALA A 78 -5.89 -18.21 -2.13
C ALA A 78 -6.48 -17.05 -1.30
N ALA A 79 -5.67 -16.03 -0.99
CA ALA A 79 -6.08 -14.84 -0.26
C ALA A 79 -7.18 -14.07 -1.01
N PHE A 80 -7.01 -13.84 -2.30
CA PHE A 80 -8.00 -13.12 -3.11
C PHE A 80 -9.26 -13.95 -3.37
N ALA A 81 -9.14 -15.28 -3.52
CA ALA A 81 -10.29 -16.17 -3.56
C ALA A 81 -11.11 -16.10 -2.27
N LYS A 82 -10.44 -16.08 -1.11
CA LYS A 82 -11.10 -15.89 0.20
C LYS A 82 -11.82 -14.54 0.27
N ILE A 83 -11.17 -13.45 -0.17
CA ILE A 83 -11.80 -12.11 -0.21
C ILE A 83 -13.06 -12.13 -1.10
N ALA A 84 -13.00 -12.77 -2.26
CA ALA A 84 -14.16 -12.89 -3.15
C ALA A 84 -15.32 -13.61 -2.49
N VAL A 85 -15.07 -14.68 -1.75
CA VAL A 85 -16.11 -15.47 -1.07
C VAL A 85 -16.69 -14.73 0.14
N GLU A 86 -15.83 -14.16 1.00
CA GLU A 86 -16.27 -13.57 2.28
C GLU A 86 -16.87 -12.16 2.11
N PHE A 87 -16.36 -11.38 1.16
CA PHE A 87 -16.75 -9.97 1.00
C PHE A 87 -17.50 -9.70 -0.30
N GLY A 88 -17.44 -10.59 -1.28
CA GLY A 88 -18.11 -10.47 -2.58
C GLY A 88 -17.57 -9.35 -3.48
N ARG A 89 -16.56 -8.60 -3.02
CA ARG A 89 -15.97 -7.44 -3.73
C ARG A 89 -14.61 -7.05 -3.19
N LEU A 90 -13.86 -6.34 -4.01
CA LEU A 90 -12.70 -5.55 -3.61
C LEU A 90 -12.77 -4.21 -4.35
N ASP A 91 -12.69 -3.10 -3.63
CA ASP A 91 -12.79 -1.75 -4.19
C ASP A 91 -11.46 -1.01 -4.16
N MET A 92 -10.62 -1.34 -3.17
CA MET A 92 -9.34 -0.69 -2.97
C MET A 92 -8.27 -1.72 -2.66
N LEU A 93 -7.11 -1.59 -3.33
CA LEU A 93 -5.88 -2.30 -3.01
C LEU A 93 -4.79 -1.30 -2.67
N VAL A 94 -4.16 -1.44 -1.51
CA VAL A 94 -2.95 -0.68 -1.16
C VAL A 94 -1.76 -1.64 -1.12
N ASN A 95 -0.91 -1.59 -2.14
CA ASN A 95 0.36 -2.31 -2.21
C ASN A 95 1.40 -1.59 -1.36
N ASN A 96 1.44 -1.89 -0.06
CA ASN A 96 2.35 -1.29 0.90
C ASN A 96 3.40 -2.28 1.44
N ALA A 97 3.18 -3.59 1.31
CA ALA A 97 4.16 -4.59 1.74
C ALA A 97 5.53 -4.34 1.08
N ALA A 98 6.55 -4.21 1.89
CA ALA A 98 7.91 -3.99 1.42
C ALA A 98 8.93 -4.50 2.42
N MET A 99 10.12 -4.80 1.93
CA MET A 99 11.33 -4.98 2.70
C MET A 99 12.42 -4.04 2.21
N LEU A 100 13.37 -3.76 3.08
CA LEU A 100 14.54 -2.97 2.77
C LEU A 100 15.77 -3.74 3.20
N LEU A 101 16.69 -3.90 2.27
CA LEU A 101 18.03 -4.42 2.49
C LEU A 101 19.01 -3.36 1.99
N SER A 102 20.11 -3.19 2.70
CA SER A 102 21.16 -2.23 2.34
C SER A 102 22.52 -2.93 2.37
N GLY A 103 23.41 -2.51 1.50
CA GLY A 103 24.79 -2.99 1.41
C GLY A 103 25.47 -2.47 0.14
N PRO A 104 26.81 -2.53 0.05
CA PRO A 104 27.54 -2.16 -1.16
C PRO A 104 27.01 -2.98 -2.36
N PHE A 105 26.81 -2.31 -3.50
CA PHE A 105 26.22 -2.96 -4.67
C PHE A 105 27.00 -4.18 -5.15
N ALA A 106 28.35 -4.07 -5.16
CA ALA A 106 29.23 -5.15 -5.61
C ALA A 106 29.20 -6.40 -4.73
N ASP A 107 28.82 -6.24 -3.45
CA ASP A 107 28.85 -7.31 -2.44
C ASP A 107 27.45 -7.83 -2.09
N MET A 108 26.39 -7.30 -2.70
CA MET A 108 25.02 -7.71 -2.41
C MET A 108 24.76 -9.14 -2.94
N PRO A 109 24.42 -10.11 -2.09
CA PRO A 109 24.08 -11.46 -2.54
C PRO A 109 22.87 -11.42 -3.47
N MET A 110 22.93 -12.13 -4.61
CA MET A 110 21.82 -12.18 -5.56
C MET A 110 20.55 -12.77 -4.94
N VAL A 111 20.66 -13.67 -3.98
CA VAL A 111 19.51 -14.20 -3.24
C VAL A 111 18.76 -13.10 -2.46
N ASP A 112 19.47 -12.11 -1.92
CA ASP A 112 18.86 -10.97 -1.22
C ASP A 112 18.26 -9.97 -2.21
N TRP A 113 18.93 -9.74 -3.33
CA TRP A 113 18.41 -8.96 -4.45
C TRP A 113 17.07 -9.54 -4.94
N ASP A 114 17.05 -10.83 -5.28
CA ASP A 114 15.88 -11.52 -5.80
C ASP A 114 14.74 -11.54 -4.78
N ARG A 115 15.06 -11.78 -3.50
CA ARG A 115 14.08 -11.74 -2.41
C ARG A 115 13.44 -10.36 -2.26
N LEU A 116 14.25 -9.29 -2.36
CA LEU A 116 13.76 -7.92 -2.28
C LEU A 116 12.81 -7.62 -3.45
N LEU A 117 13.17 -7.99 -4.66
CA LEU A 117 12.30 -7.81 -5.83
C LEU A 117 11.05 -8.69 -5.76
N ALA A 118 11.15 -9.90 -5.23
CA ALA A 118 10.00 -10.78 -5.03
C ALA A 118 8.95 -10.14 -4.11
N VAL A 119 9.37 -9.49 -3.03
CA VAL A 119 8.46 -8.81 -2.10
C VAL A 119 7.99 -7.47 -2.65
N ASN A 120 8.94 -6.57 -3.03
CA ASN A 120 8.63 -5.18 -3.29
C ASN A 120 7.97 -4.93 -4.65
N LEU A 121 8.26 -5.77 -5.64
CA LEU A 121 7.75 -5.62 -7.00
C LEU A 121 6.82 -6.76 -7.39
N ARG A 122 7.33 -8.02 -7.43
CA ARG A 122 6.51 -9.16 -7.88
C ARG A 122 5.27 -9.33 -7.01
N GLY A 123 5.37 -9.14 -5.69
CA GLY A 123 4.22 -9.20 -4.78
C GLY A 123 3.14 -8.17 -5.11
N ALA A 124 3.54 -6.93 -5.42
CA ALA A 124 2.61 -5.90 -5.86
C ALA A 124 1.95 -6.25 -7.21
N VAL A 125 2.71 -6.83 -8.15
CA VAL A 125 2.18 -7.33 -9.44
C VAL A 125 1.16 -8.44 -9.21
N LEU A 126 1.46 -9.43 -8.37
CA LEU A 126 0.55 -10.53 -8.06
C LEU A 126 -0.76 -10.02 -7.45
N CYS A 127 -0.67 -9.14 -6.45
CA CYS A 127 -1.86 -8.54 -5.82
C CYS A 127 -2.65 -7.67 -6.81
N ALA A 128 -1.99 -6.84 -7.62
CA ALA A 128 -2.65 -6.01 -8.61
C ALA A 128 -3.38 -6.87 -9.67
N ARG A 129 -2.76 -7.94 -10.15
CA ARG A 129 -3.36 -8.89 -11.11
C ARG A 129 -4.68 -9.47 -10.58
N GLN A 130 -4.71 -9.88 -9.32
CA GLN A 130 -5.93 -10.39 -8.70
C GLN A 130 -6.97 -9.29 -8.43
N ALA A 131 -6.50 -8.11 -8.00
CA ALA A 131 -7.39 -6.95 -7.81
C ALA A 131 -8.08 -6.55 -9.11
N PHE A 132 -7.36 -6.49 -10.24
CA PHE A 132 -7.96 -6.23 -11.55
C PHE A 132 -9.09 -7.20 -11.89
N ARG A 133 -8.94 -8.50 -11.58
CA ARG A 133 -9.98 -9.50 -11.81
C ARG A 133 -11.24 -9.22 -10.98
N LEU A 134 -11.10 -8.86 -9.70
CA LEU A 134 -12.21 -8.58 -8.81
C LEU A 134 -12.86 -7.21 -9.07
N MET A 135 -12.09 -6.24 -9.57
CA MET A 135 -12.53 -4.87 -9.84
C MET A 135 -13.10 -4.70 -11.26
N ARG A 136 -12.92 -5.66 -12.15
CA ARG A 136 -13.18 -5.53 -13.59
C ARG A 136 -14.57 -4.98 -13.94
N GLU A 137 -15.60 -5.41 -13.22
CA GLU A 137 -16.98 -5.02 -13.53
C GLU A 137 -17.38 -3.69 -12.87
N ARG A 138 -16.84 -3.40 -11.69
CA ARG A 138 -17.29 -2.28 -10.84
C ARG A 138 -16.33 -1.09 -10.85
N GLY A 139 -15.13 -1.29 -11.32
CA GLY A 139 -14.03 -0.35 -11.13
C GLY A 139 -13.40 -0.48 -9.75
N GLY A 140 -12.42 0.37 -9.45
CA GLY A 140 -11.73 0.36 -8.17
C GLY A 140 -10.52 1.28 -8.14
N THR A 141 -9.76 1.20 -7.06
CA THR A 141 -8.55 2.00 -6.88
C THR A 141 -7.39 1.16 -6.38
N ILE A 142 -6.24 1.29 -7.01
CA ILE A 142 -4.98 0.70 -6.56
C ILE A 142 -4.02 1.83 -6.19
N VAL A 143 -3.43 1.76 -4.99
CA VAL A 143 -2.38 2.67 -4.56
C VAL A 143 -1.11 1.89 -4.26
N ASN A 144 -0.04 2.21 -4.98
CA ASN A 144 1.28 1.62 -4.77
C ASN A 144 2.11 2.53 -3.84
N VAL A 145 2.65 1.96 -2.77
CA VAL A 145 3.55 2.71 -1.86
C VAL A 145 4.98 2.57 -2.37
N SER A 146 5.41 3.55 -3.16
CA SER A 146 6.77 3.68 -3.66
C SER A 146 7.68 4.33 -2.60
N SER A 147 8.58 5.22 -2.99
CA SER A 147 9.51 5.99 -2.16
C SER A 147 10.04 7.15 -3.00
N LEU A 148 10.54 8.22 -2.40
CA LEU A 148 11.36 9.22 -3.11
C LEU A 148 12.55 8.56 -3.80
N GLY A 149 13.09 7.46 -3.24
CA GLY A 149 14.08 6.64 -3.93
C GLY A 149 13.64 6.11 -5.29
N GLY A 150 12.33 5.95 -5.54
CA GLY A 150 11.73 5.52 -6.81
C GLY A 150 11.29 6.66 -7.74
N VAL A 151 11.63 7.92 -7.45
CA VAL A 151 11.26 9.08 -8.26
C VAL A 151 12.52 9.60 -9.00
N PRO A 152 12.46 9.86 -10.32
CA PRO A 152 13.56 10.47 -11.06
C PRO A 152 13.96 11.83 -10.46
N GLY A 153 15.25 12.16 -10.53
CA GLY A 153 15.77 13.47 -10.08
C GLY A 153 15.85 13.68 -8.57
N THR A 154 15.39 12.74 -7.75
CA THR A 154 15.59 12.81 -6.29
C THR A 154 16.95 12.23 -5.89
N GLU A 155 17.45 12.63 -4.74
CA GLU A 155 18.71 12.10 -4.18
C GLU A 155 18.60 10.58 -3.95
N LYS A 156 19.69 9.88 -4.27
CA LYS A 156 19.83 8.43 -4.03
C LYS A 156 20.97 8.19 -3.04
N PHE A 157 20.75 7.23 -2.16
CA PHE A 157 21.72 6.92 -1.12
C PHE A 157 22.52 5.66 -1.47
N PRO A 158 23.85 5.66 -1.26
CA PRO A 158 24.67 4.46 -1.42
C PRO A 158 24.13 3.27 -0.63
N GLY A 159 24.26 2.07 -1.17
CA GLY A 159 23.84 0.85 -0.50
C GLY A 159 22.35 0.48 -0.69
N TYR A 160 21.55 1.29 -1.36
CA TYR A 160 20.11 1.04 -1.55
C TYR A 160 19.73 0.69 -3.01
N ALA A 161 20.69 0.19 -3.81
CA ALA A 161 20.45 -0.05 -5.24
C ALA A 161 19.22 -0.94 -5.50
N ALA A 162 19.12 -2.13 -4.87
CA ALA A 162 18.00 -3.04 -5.05
C ALA A 162 16.66 -2.41 -4.63
N TYR A 163 16.65 -1.73 -3.48
CA TYR A 163 15.46 -1.03 -3.00
C TYR A 163 15.04 0.07 -3.97
N THR A 164 15.98 0.91 -4.40
CA THR A 164 15.75 1.98 -5.38
C THR A 164 15.16 1.42 -6.66
N VAL A 165 15.77 0.38 -7.25
CA VAL A 165 15.26 -0.27 -8.46
C VAL A 165 13.83 -0.78 -8.26
N SER A 166 13.55 -1.45 -7.14
CA SER A 166 12.20 -1.95 -6.85
C SER A 166 11.15 -0.83 -6.78
N LYS A 167 11.52 0.34 -6.22
CA LYS A 167 10.62 1.48 -6.08
C LYS A 167 10.45 2.27 -7.38
N PHE A 168 11.48 2.35 -8.23
CA PHE A 168 11.34 2.83 -9.61
C PHE A 168 10.41 1.93 -10.43
N ALA A 169 10.56 0.62 -10.31
CA ALA A 169 9.72 -0.33 -11.00
C ALA A 169 8.24 -0.21 -10.59
N LEU A 170 7.95 0.07 -9.30
CA LEU A 170 6.58 0.35 -8.84
C LEU A 170 6.00 1.63 -9.46
N THR A 171 6.81 2.67 -9.65
CA THR A 171 6.37 3.90 -10.33
C THR A 171 6.01 3.60 -11.78
N GLY A 172 6.86 2.89 -12.52
CA GLY A 172 6.56 2.46 -13.89
C GLY A 172 5.35 1.51 -13.98
N LEU A 173 5.23 0.57 -13.03
CA LEU A 173 4.05 -0.31 -12.93
C LEU A 173 2.76 0.50 -12.71
N THR A 174 2.81 1.57 -11.93
CA THR A 174 1.67 2.45 -11.68
C THR A 174 1.16 3.08 -12.97
N GLU A 175 2.06 3.62 -13.79
CA GLU A 175 1.71 4.25 -15.06
C GLU A 175 1.14 3.23 -16.06
N ALA A 176 1.79 2.05 -16.18
CA ALA A 176 1.33 0.98 -17.06
C ALA A 176 -0.07 0.48 -16.69
N LEU A 177 -0.28 0.17 -15.41
CA LEU A 177 -1.58 -0.31 -14.92
C LEU A 177 -2.66 0.78 -14.95
N ALA A 178 -2.31 2.05 -14.82
CA ALA A 178 -3.25 3.16 -15.00
C ALA A 178 -3.77 3.23 -16.45
N ALA A 179 -2.92 2.94 -17.43
CA ALA A 179 -3.34 2.88 -18.83
C ALA A 179 -4.30 1.69 -19.09
N GLU A 180 -3.95 0.50 -18.60
CA GLU A 180 -4.79 -0.70 -18.74
C GLU A 180 -6.10 -0.60 -17.96
N GLY A 181 -6.07 0.05 -16.79
CA GLY A 181 -7.23 0.19 -15.89
C GLY A 181 -8.36 1.07 -16.43
N ARG A 182 -8.10 1.92 -17.43
CA ARG A 182 -9.10 2.87 -17.99
C ARG A 182 -10.35 2.17 -18.48
N GLU A 183 -10.18 1.08 -19.20
CA GLU A 183 -11.30 0.28 -19.75
C GLU A 183 -12.22 -0.23 -18.64
N TYR A 184 -11.66 -0.55 -17.48
CA TYR A 184 -12.37 -1.13 -16.33
C TYR A 184 -12.73 -0.12 -15.26
N ARG A 185 -12.49 1.17 -15.47
CA ARG A 185 -12.64 2.23 -14.44
C ARG A 185 -11.81 1.95 -13.18
N ILE A 186 -10.64 1.32 -13.34
CA ILE A 186 -9.67 1.09 -12.28
C ILE A 186 -8.64 2.20 -12.32
N ARG A 187 -8.56 3.00 -11.26
CA ARG A 187 -7.53 4.02 -11.08
C ARG A 187 -6.32 3.43 -10.39
N VAL A 188 -5.14 3.75 -10.89
CA VAL A 188 -3.89 3.30 -10.27
C VAL A 188 -2.98 4.48 -10.05
N ASN A 189 -2.59 4.76 -8.81
CA ASN A 189 -1.70 5.84 -8.42
C ASN A 189 -0.62 5.33 -7.47
N ALA A 190 0.42 6.12 -7.27
CA ALA A 190 1.45 5.86 -6.29
C ALA A 190 1.62 7.02 -5.31
N VAL A 191 2.06 6.70 -4.10
CA VAL A 191 2.67 7.65 -3.18
C VAL A 191 4.16 7.35 -3.08
N ALA A 192 4.98 8.38 -3.02
CA ALA A 192 6.43 8.27 -2.91
C ALA A 192 6.93 9.02 -1.66
N PRO A 193 6.82 8.40 -0.47
CA PRO A 193 7.29 9.03 0.76
C PRO A 193 8.82 9.14 0.80
N GLY A 194 9.30 10.22 1.43
CA GLY A 194 10.66 10.32 1.94
C GLY A 194 10.85 9.56 3.25
N ALA A 195 11.57 10.13 4.20
CA ALA A 195 11.75 9.54 5.52
C ALA A 195 10.43 9.60 6.32
N VAL A 196 9.96 8.46 6.80
CA VAL A 196 8.74 8.34 7.64
C VAL A 196 9.12 7.62 8.93
N ASP A 197 8.71 8.13 10.10
CA ASP A 197 9.04 7.53 11.40
C ASP A 197 8.37 6.17 11.58
N THR A 198 9.05 5.14 11.08
CA THR A 198 8.64 3.74 11.12
C THR A 198 9.74 2.87 11.68
N THR A 199 9.40 1.65 12.08
CA THR A 199 10.40 0.65 12.46
C THR A 199 11.40 0.39 11.33
N MET A 200 10.95 0.37 10.07
CA MET A 200 11.81 0.19 8.90
C MET A 200 12.87 1.31 8.81
N LEU A 201 12.47 2.57 8.96
CA LEU A 201 13.41 3.70 8.95
C LEU A 201 14.41 3.62 10.10
N ARG A 202 13.91 3.37 11.32
CA ARG A 202 14.77 3.27 12.50
C ARG A 202 15.82 2.16 12.41
N GLN A 203 15.50 1.07 11.73
CA GLN A 203 16.46 -0.03 11.47
C GLN A 203 17.44 0.31 10.34
N ALA A 204 16.97 0.93 9.27
CA ALA A 204 17.77 1.22 8.08
C ALA A 204 18.68 2.45 8.23
N ALA A 205 18.20 3.48 8.93
CA ALA A 205 18.91 4.75 9.13
C ALA A 205 18.65 5.29 10.55
N PRO A 206 19.23 4.69 11.61
CA PRO A 206 18.96 5.04 13.00
C PRO A 206 19.36 6.47 13.38
N HIS A 207 20.23 7.10 12.58
CA HIS A 207 20.66 8.50 12.75
C HIS A 207 19.67 9.51 12.14
N LEU A 208 18.79 9.07 11.24
CA LEU A 208 17.86 9.96 10.56
C LEU A 208 16.67 10.28 11.46
N ARG A 209 16.30 11.55 11.53
CA ARG A 209 15.10 12.03 12.24
C ARG A 209 14.14 12.64 11.21
N THR A 210 12.86 12.42 11.42
CA THR A 210 11.80 13.01 10.60
C THR A 210 10.59 13.34 11.49
N ARG A 211 9.85 14.36 11.09
CA ARG A 211 8.56 14.73 11.71
C ARG A 211 7.38 14.05 11.03
N THR A 212 7.59 13.49 9.83
CA THR A 212 6.54 12.80 9.08
C THR A 212 6.26 11.44 9.73
N GLY A 213 5.05 11.27 10.21
CA GLY A 213 4.59 10.00 10.76
C GLY A 213 3.84 9.15 9.72
N PRO A 214 3.59 7.87 10.04
CA PRO A 214 2.76 7.00 9.20
C PRO A 214 1.38 7.57 8.86
N ALA A 215 0.77 8.30 9.81
CA ALA A 215 -0.54 8.91 9.63
C ALA A 215 -0.56 10.00 8.54
N ASP A 216 0.55 10.71 8.32
CA ASP A 216 0.62 11.74 7.28
C ASP A 216 0.61 11.12 5.89
N VAL A 217 1.34 10.01 5.71
CA VAL A 217 1.30 9.24 4.46
C VAL A 217 -0.08 8.59 4.26
N ALA A 218 -0.67 8.07 5.32
CA ALA A 218 -2.00 7.45 5.29
C ALA A 218 -3.10 8.42 4.84
N LYS A 219 -3.02 9.72 5.20
CA LYS A 219 -3.95 10.76 4.72
C LYS A 219 -3.91 10.88 3.19
N VAL A 220 -2.70 10.88 2.59
CA VAL A 220 -2.54 10.97 1.14
C VAL A 220 -3.06 9.71 0.45
N ILE A 221 -2.79 8.52 1.02
CA ILE A 221 -3.32 7.26 0.51
C ILE A 221 -4.86 7.26 0.58
N ALA A 222 -5.45 7.69 1.70
CA ALA A 222 -6.89 7.75 1.87
C ALA A 222 -7.56 8.75 0.92
N PHE A 223 -6.91 9.88 0.61
CA PHE A 223 -7.32 10.82 -0.44
C PHE A 223 -7.35 10.13 -1.82
N LEU A 224 -6.29 9.41 -2.18
CA LEU A 224 -6.24 8.68 -3.46
C LEU A 224 -7.27 7.54 -3.55
N CYS A 225 -7.63 6.93 -2.43
CA CYS A 225 -8.65 5.89 -2.36
C CYS A 225 -10.07 6.44 -2.50
N ASP A 226 -10.31 7.71 -2.17
CA ASP A 226 -11.63 8.32 -2.21
C ASP A 226 -11.94 8.88 -3.61
N PRO A 227 -12.89 8.28 -4.35
CA PRO A 227 -13.21 8.74 -5.69
C PRO A 227 -13.87 10.13 -5.73
N ALA A 228 -14.48 10.57 -4.63
CA ALA A 228 -15.05 11.92 -4.55
C ALA A 228 -13.94 12.99 -4.45
N GLU A 229 -12.81 12.66 -3.83
CA GLU A 229 -11.69 13.58 -3.66
C GLU A 229 -10.69 13.53 -4.84
N SER A 230 -10.44 12.35 -5.39
CA SER A 230 -9.35 12.10 -6.36
C SER A 230 -9.79 11.36 -7.63
N GLY A 231 -11.09 11.35 -7.95
CA GLY A 231 -11.65 10.56 -9.05
C GLY A 231 -11.06 10.86 -10.44
N CYS A 232 -10.52 12.05 -10.65
CA CYS A 232 -9.84 12.45 -11.90
C CYS A 232 -8.36 12.00 -11.98
N MET A 233 -7.79 11.41 -10.91
CA MET A 233 -6.37 11.06 -10.83
C MET A 233 -6.15 9.58 -11.15
N THR A 234 -5.32 9.30 -12.14
CA THR A 234 -4.77 7.98 -12.44
C THR A 234 -3.40 8.11 -13.11
N GLY A 235 -2.48 7.21 -12.83
CA GLY A 235 -1.09 7.23 -13.32
C GLY A 235 -0.19 8.21 -12.58
N ALA A 236 -0.67 8.88 -11.53
CA ALA A 236 0.11 9.86 -10.80
C ALA A 236 0.99 9.21 -9.71
N THR A 237 2.19 9.78 -9.52
CA THR A 237 3.05 9.50 -8.36
C THR A 237 3.15 10.76 -7.51
N LEU A 238 2.59 10.74 -6.30
CA LEU A 238 2.61 11.85 -5.36
C LEU A 238 3.83 11.75 -4.45
N ALA A 239 4.79 12.64 -4.65
CA ALA A 239 5.95 12.76 -3.78
C ALA A 239 5.54 13.39 -2.43
N ILE A 240 5.94 12.77 -1.33
CA ILE A 240 5.72 13.27 0.03
C ILE A 240 7.09 13.60 0.63
N ASN A 241 7.47 14.88 0.53
CA ASN A 241 8.73 15.37 1.08
C ASN A 241 8.59 15.52 2.60
N SER A 242 9.34 14.73 3.34
CA SER A 242 9.23 14.58 4.78
C SER A 242 10.18 15.44 5.60
N ASN A 243 11.02 16.25 4.96
CA ASN A 243 12.11 16.99 5.63
C ASN A 243 12.06 18.51 5.36
N LEU A 244 10.88 19.05 5.13
CA LEU A 244 10.67 20.50 5.08
C LEU A 244 10.34 21.06 6.46
#